data_c9534e3f12fa3c52cda741613db59caf
#
_entry.id   c9534e3f12fa3c52cda741613db59caf
#
_cell.length_a   1.000
_cell.length_b   1.000
_cell.length_c   1.000
_cell.angle_alpha   90.00
_cell.angle_beta   90.00
_cell.angle_gamma   90.00
#
_symmetry.space_group_name_H-M   'P 1'
#
loop_
_entity.id
_entity.type
_entity.pdbx_description
1 polymer ?
#
loop_
_entity_poly.entity_id
_entity_poly.type
_entity_poly.pdbx_seq_one_letter_code
_entity_poly.pdbx_strand_id
1 'polypeptide(L)'
;YLYFSPNNIINGAATPISLGTNCAAGVFSALNIDPGLTNVPASMLDYTGLSSTFNPLPTATGAACQSGKDAPPNGDPFFSTVSCKGAFGTSTDNWLAGYSWLACSGKMVGSTCTGIPTTPFATLLDTAVAVGGALSASASWTNTTSYLLAAQLFVQSGVTLTIAAGTS
;
A
#
# COMPACT_ATOMS: atom_id res chain seq x y z
N TYR A 1 -15.69 -24.04 -3.99
CA TYR A 1 -15.06 -24.37 -2.71
C TYR A 1 -14.18 -23.18 -2.28
N LEU A 2 -14.33 -22.74 -1.03
CA LEU A 2 -13.44 -21.75 -0.43
C LEU A 2 -12.28 -22.50 0.22
N TYR A 3 -11.06 -22.28 -0.26
CA TYR A 3 -9.85 -22.81 0.37
C TYR A 3 -9.23 -21.76 1.28
N PHE A 4 -8.96 -22.13 2.50
CA PHE A 4 -8.28 -21.29 3.47
C PHE A 4 -7.07 -22.03 4.02
N SER A 5 -5.87 -21.52 3.75
CA SER A 5 -4.63 -22.15 4.21
C SER A 5 -4.57 -22.19 5.73
N PRO A 6 -4.23 -23.33 6.35
CA PRO A 6 -4.00 -23.39 7.80
C PRO A 6 -2.71 -22.70 8.25
N ASN A 7 -1.86 -22.31 7.32
CA ASN A 7 -0.52 -21.77 7.58
C ASN A 7 -0.45 -20.23 7.54
N ASN A 8 -1.60 -19.54 7.66
CA ASN A 8 -1.59 -18.06 7.73
C ASN A 8 -0.85 -17.57 8.97
N ILE A 9 -0.18 -16.44 8.86
CA ILE A 9 0.48 -15.75 9.98
C ILE A 9 -0.32 -14.51 10.31
N ILE A 10 -0.76 -14.40 11.57
CA ILE A 10 -1.43 -13.23 12.13
C ILE A 10 -0.72 -12.90 13.44
N ASN A 11 0.06 -11.83 13.45
CA ASN A 11 0.85 -11.42 14.61
C ASN A 11 0.10 -10.40 15.49
N GLY A 12 0.25 -10.52 16.79
CA GLY A 12 -0.23 -9.53 17.78
C GLY A 12 -1.72 -9.61 18.14
N ALA A 13 -2.46 -10.57 17.63
CA ALA A 13 -3.85 -10.78 18.01
C ALA A 13 -3.98 -11.83 19.12
N ALA A 14 -4.69 -11.49 20.19
CA ALA A 14 -4.99 -12.47 21.27
C ALA A 14 -5.80 -13.67 20.74
N THR A 15 -6.69 -13.40 19.79
CA THR A 15 -7.45 -14.41 19.04
C THR A 15 -7.26 -14.14 17.56
N PRO A 16 -6.29 -14.80 16.89
CA PRO A 16 -5.95 -14.51 15.50
C PRO A 16 -7.11 -14.70 14.53
N ILE A 17 -7.99 -15.66 14.79
CA ILE A 17 -9.17 -15.93 13.99
C ILE A 17 -10.38 -16.06 14.92
N SER A 18 -11.40 -15.25 14.68
CA SER A 18 -12.71 -15.38 15.32
C SER A 18 -13.69 -15.99 14.32
N LEU A 19 -14.20 -17.15 14.63
CA LEU A 19 -15.16 -17.86 13.79
C LEU A 19 -16.58 -17.45 14.16
N GLY A 20 -17.43 -17.20 13.16
CA GLY A 20 -18.86 -17.08 13.34
C GLY A 20 -19.49 -18.44 13.73
N THR A 21 -20.69 -18.40 14.27
CA THR A 21 -21.42 -19.58 14.79
C THR A 21 -21.65 -20.69 13.75
N ASN A 22 -21.59 -20.38 12.47
CA ASN A 22 -21.80 -21.31 11.35
C ASN A 22 -20.51 -21.85 10.73
N CYS A 23 -19.36 -21.53 11.32
CA CYS A 23 -18.07 -22.03 10.84
C CYS A 23 -17.59 -23.18 11.73
N ALA A 24 -17.21 -24.31 11.12
CA ALA A 24 -16.68 -25.45 11.86
C ALA A 24 -15.32 -25.11 12.46
N ALA A 25 -15.12 -25.40 13.73
CA ALA A 25 -13.84 -25.29 14.38
C ALA A 25 -12.80 -26.17 13.69
N GLY A 26 -11.60 -25.65 13.47
CA GLY A 26 -10.49 -26.37 12.83
C GLY A 26 -10.40 -26.22 11.31
N VAL A 27 -11.38 -25.60 10.64
CA VAL A 27 -11.29 -25.30 9.21
C VAL A 27 -10.38 -24.09 8.95
N PHE A 28 -10.31 -23.19 9.91
CA PHE A 28 -9.47 -21.99 9.84
C PHE A 28 -8.48 -21.99 10.98
N SER A 29 -7.23 -21.81 10.67
CA SER A 29 -6.17 -21.63 11.67
C SER A 29 -5.16 -20.59 11.22
N ALA A 30 -4.43 -20.03 12.17
CA ALA A 30 -3.34 -19.11 11.91
C ALA A 30 -2.25 -19.29 12.96
N LEU A 31 -1.00 -19.04 12.56
CA LEU A 31 0.14 -19.02 13.46
C LEU A 31 0.23 -17.61 14.06
N ASN A 32 0.16 -17.50 15.39
CA ASN A 32 0.38 -16.25 16.10
C ASN A 32 1.88 -16.08 16.41
N ILE A 33 2.65 -15.74 15.38
CA ILE A 33 4.09 -15.57 15.44
C ILE A 33 4.50 -14.31 14.69
N ASP A 34 5.65 -13.76 15.04
CA ASP A 34 6.23 -12.66 14.28
C ASP A 34 6.59 -13.13 12.86
N PRO A 35 6.08 -12.50 11.79
CA PRO A 35 6.43 -12.83 10.41
C PRO A 35 7.91 -12.66 10.11
N GLY A 36 8.63 -11.86 10.90
CA GLY A 36 10.05 -11.54 10.70
C GLY A 36 10.27 -10.57 9.54
N LEU A 37 9.59 -9.43 9.55
CA LEU A 37 9.82 -8.37 8.58
C LEU A 37 11.13 -7.63 8.90
N THR A 38 11.85 -7.19 7.87
CA THR A 38 13.22 -6.68 8.03
C THR A 38 13.27 -5.37 8.82
N ASN A 39 12.50 -4.39 8.44
CA ASN A 39 12.44 -3.10 9.16
C ASN A 39 11.10 -2.41 8.91
N VAL A 40 10.15 -2.66 9.78
CA VAL A 40 8.83 -2.04 9.78
C VAL A 40 8.63 -1.33 11.10
N PRO A 41 8.32 -0.03 11.13
CA PRO A 41 8.09 0.69 12.37
C PRO A 41 6.87 0.13 13.12
N ALA A 42 6.91 0.20 14.44
CA ALA A 42 5.83 -0.30 15.30
C ALA A 42 4.49 0.43 15.06
N SER A 43 4.53 1.66 14.56
CA SER A 43 3.35 2.42 14.14
C SER A 43 3.53 2.91 12.71
N MET A 44 2.61 2.52 11.82
CA MET A 44 2.55 2.98 10.43
C MET A 44 1.60 4.17 10.24
N LEU A 45 1.03 4.69 11.34
CA LEU A 45 0.06 5.79 11.27
C LEU A 45 0.73 7.15 11.00
N ASP A 46 2.03 7.26 11.24
CA ASP A 46 2.80 8.46 10.97
C ASP A 46 3.85 8.19 9.88
N TYR A 47 3.52 8.55 8.64
CA TYR A 47 4.42 8.44 7.50
C TYR A 47 5.62 9.38 7.61
N THR A 48 5.58 10.42 8.45
CA THR A 48 6.69 11.34 8.66
C THR A 48 7.82 10.67 9.42
N GLY A 49 7.50 9.68 10.24
CA GLY A 49 8.47 8.85 10.97
C GLY A 49 9.13 7.77 10.12
N LEU A 50 8.68 7.54 8.87
CA LEU A 50 9.32 6.57 7.99
C LEU A 50 10.69 7.07 7.54
N SER A 51 11.72 6.29 7.84
CA SER A 51 13.08 6.55 7.42
C SER A 51 13.41 5.90 6.09
N SER A 52 14.53 6.32 5.48
CA SER A 52 15.08 5.67 4.27
C SER A 52 15.47 4.20 4.48
N THR A 53 15.39 3.70 5.70
CA THR A 53 15.67 2.30 6.06
C THR A 53 14.41 1.43 6.13
N PHE A 54 13.21 1.98 5.90
CA PHE A 54 11.99 1.18 5.85
C PHE A 54 12.12 0.04 4.84
N ASN A 55 11.92 -1.16 5.31
CA ASN A 55 12.01 -2.37 4.49
C ASN A 55 10.91 -3.37 4.89
N PRO A 56 9.84 -3.50 4.10
CA PRO A 56 8.73 -4.39 4.41
C PRO A 56 8.99 -5.85 4.01
N LEU A 57 10.16 -6.15 3.43
CA LEU A 57 10.47 -7.53 3.05
C LEU A 57 10.59 -8.45 4.26
N PRO A 58 10.12 -9.70 4.17
CA PRO A 58 10.41 -10.69 5.18
C PRO A 58 11.90 -11.03 5.17
N THR A 59 12.47 -11.31 6.32
CA THR A 59 13.83 -11.87 6.40
C THR A 59 13.83 -13.32 5.93
N ALA A 60 14.91 -13.77 5.33
CA ALA A 60 15.03 -15.17 4.86
C ALA A 60 14.87 -16.21 6.01
N THR A 61 15.20 -15.81 7.23
CA THR A 61 15.08 -16.64 8.44
C THR A 61 13.80 -16.37 9.24
N GLY A 62 13.00 -15.38 8.82
CA GLY A 62 11.74 -15.06 9.48
C GLY A 62 10.65 -16.09 9.23
N ALA A 63 9.66 -16.14 10.12
CA ALA A 63 8.58 -17.14 10.04
C ALA A 63 7.81 -17.08 8.71
N ALA A 64 7.69 -15.92 8.08
CA ALA A 64 7.06 -15.79 6.78
C ALA A 64 7.77 -16.62 5.70
N CYS A 65 9.09 -16.78 5.77
CA CYS A 65 9.88 -17.56 4.80
C CYS A 65 10.20 -18.98 5.27
N GLN A 66 10.21 -19.25 6.58
CA GLN A 66 10.58 -20.55 7.15
C GLN A 66 9.37 -21.46 7.44
N SER A 67 8.22 -20.91 7.81
CA SER A 67 7.04 -21.71 8.09
C SER A 67 6.46 -22.32 6.80
N GLY A 68 5.80 -23.49 6.94
CA GLY A 68 5.23 -24.22 5.80
C GLY A 68 4.44 -23.31 4.84
N LYS A 69 4.69 -23.45 3.56
CA LYS A 69 4.02 -22.76 2.48
C LYS A 69 3.12 -23.75 1.77
N ASP A 70 1.92 -23.35 1.44
CA ASP A 70 1.02 -24.19 0.68
C ASP A 70 1.38 -24.16 -0.80
N ALA A 71 1.26 -25.29 -1.45
CA ALA A 71 1.34 -25.34 -2.90
C ALA A 71 0.14 -24.59 -3.50
N PRO A 72 0.30 -24.02 -4.71
CA PRO A 72 -0.85 -23.45 -5.42
C PRO A 72 -2.00 -24.46 -5.52
N PRO A 73 -3.26 -24.02 -5.38
CA PRO A 73 -4.41 -24.92 -5.49
C PRO A 73 -4.40 -25.69 -6.83
N ASN A 74 -4.49 -27.01 -6.74
CA ASN A 74 -4.58 -27.93 -7.91
C ASN A 74 -3.41 -27.82 -8.91
N GLY A 75 -2.28 -27.27 -8.55
CA GLY A 75 -1.16 -27.04 -9.46
C GLY A 75 -1.48 -26.04 -10.60
N ASP A 76 -2.42 -25.16 -10.38
CA ASP A 76 -2.86 -24.15 -11.37
C ASP A 76 -1.68 -23.26 -11.79
N PRO A 77 -1.32 -23.21 -13.08
CA PRO A 77 -0.19 -22.41 -13.57
C PRO A 77 -0.37 -20.90 -13.45
N PHE A 78 -1.58 -20.43 -13.10
CA PHE A 78 -1.81 -19.02 -12.77
C PHE A 78 -1.02 -18.57 -11.54
N PHE A 79 -0.80 -19.48 -10.59
CA PHE A 79 -0.09 -19.17 -9.36
C PHE A 79 1.40 -19.48 -9.47
N SER A 80 2.23 -18.52 -9.12
CA SER A 80 3.69 -18.71 -9.06
C SER A 80 4.11 -19.37 -7.74
N THR A 81 5.14 -20.21 -7.78
CA THR A 81 5.78 -20.71 -6.57
C THR A 81 6.48 -19.57 -5.85
N VAL A 82 6.23 -19.45 -4.55
CA VAL A 82 6.82 -18.41 -3.70
C VAL A 82 7.68 -19.02 -2.59
N SER A 83 8.68 -18.27 -2.13
CA SER A 83 9.56 -18.68 -1.03
C SER A 83 9.09 -18.16 0.32
N CYS A 84 8.27 -17.12 0.35
CA CYS A 84 7.74 -16.50 1.56
C CYS A 84 6.23 -16.31 1.44
N LYS A 85 5.55 -16.24 2.59
CA LYS A 85 4.12 -15.94 2.69
C LYS A 85 3.91 -14.42 2.65
N GLY A 86 2.77 -13.98 2.15
CA GLY A 86 2.36 -12.59 2.14
C GLY A 86 2.56 -11.91 0.81
N ALA A 87 2.70 -10.58 0.83
CA ALA A 87 2.75 -9.75 -0.38
C ALA A 87 4.06 -9.89 -1.18
N PHE A 88 5.12 -10.41 -0.56
CA PHE A 88 6.43 -10.58 -1.20
C PHE A 88 6.73 -12.05 -1.37
N GLY A 89 6.92 -12.49 -2.59
CA GLY A 89 7.19 -13.90 -2.90
C GLY A 89 8.54 -14.40 -2.41
N THR A 90 9.49 -13.50 -2.17
CA THR A 90 10.84 -13.81 -1.65
C THR A 90 11.29 -12.75 -0.65
N SER A 91 12.39 -13.02 0.04
CA SER A 91 13.06 -12.05 0.95
C SER A 91 13.86 -10.97 0.23
N THR A 92 13.95 -10.99 -1.09
CA THR A 92 14.80 -10.09 -1.88
C THR A 92 14.05 -9.33 -2.96
N ASP A 93 12.84 -9.77 -3.32
CA ASP A 93 12.06 -9.14 -4.37
C ASP A 93 11.09 -8.11 -3.78
N ASN A 94 11.54 -6.85 -3.79
CA ASN A 94 10.72 -5.73 -3.35
C ASN A 94 10.05 -5.04 -4.56
N TRP A 95 8.93 -5.59 -5.01
CA TRP A 95 8.19 -5.02 -6.13
C TRP A 95 7.68 -3.59 -5.88
N LEU A 96 7.58 -3.15 -4.61
CA LEU A 96 7.20 -1.76 -4.27
C LEU A 96 8.31 -0.76 -4.60
N ALA A 97 9.58 -1.20 -4.67
CA ALA A 97 10.74 -0.32 -4.79
C ALA A 97 10.73 0.54 -6.06
N GLY A 98 10.12 0.06 -7.15
CA GLY A 98 10.03 0.81 -8.41
C GLY A 98 8.73 1.59 -8.63
N TYR A 99 7.70 1.37 -7.80
CA TYR A 99 6.34 1.83 -8.10
C TYR A 99 5.67 2.62 -6.98
N SER A 100 6.10 2.46 -5.74
CA SER A 100 5.42 3.12 -4.63
C SER A 100 5.95 4.53 -4.38
N TRP A 101 5.05 5.41 -3.93
CA TRP A 101 5.45 6.73 -3.50
C TRP A 101 6.50 6.69 -2.37
N LEU A 102 6.39 5.75 -1.43
CA LEU A 102 7.35 5.56 -0.35
C LEU A 102 8.76 5.31 -0.88
N ALA A 103 8.89 4.44 -1.87
CA ALA A 103 10.16 4.18 -2.52
C ALA A 103 10.69 5.43 -3.23
N CYS A 104 9.83 6.09 -4.02
CA CYS A 104 10.22 7.23 -4.85
C CYS A 104 10.52 8.49 -4.04
N SER A 105 9.98 8.61 -2.84
CA SER A 105 10.32 9.70 -1.89
C SER A 105 11.56 9.41 -1.03
N GLY A 106 12.29 8.33 -1.31
CA GLY A 106 13.47 7.93 -0.51
C GLY A 106 13.14 7.41 0.89
N LYS A 107 11.88 6.97 1.11
CA LYS A 107 11.41 6.44 2.39
C LYS A 107 11.49 4.91 2.48
N MET A 108 12.08 4.27 1.50
CA MET A 108 12.21 2.81 1.43
C MET A 108 13.58 2.40 0.89
N VAL A 109 14.12 1.31 1.41
CA VAL A 109 15.37 0.72 0.93
C VAL A 109 15.24 0.24 -0.51
N GLY A 110 16.27 0.47 -1.33
CA GLY A 110 16.37 -0.07 -2.69
C GLY A 110 15.53 0.68 -3.72
N SER A 111 15.11 1.90 -3.44
CA SER A 111 14.33 2.69 -4.39
C SER A 111 15.14 3.08 -5.63
N THR A 112 14.59 2.75 -6.79
CA THR A 112 15.17 3.08 -8.12
C THR A 112 14.15 3.79 -9.00
N CYS A 113 13.33 4.65 -8.43
CA CYS A 113 12.27 5.31 -9.17
C CYS A 113 12.79 6.27 -10.21
N THR A 114 12.34 6.09 -11.44
CA THR A 114 12.53 7.04 -12.52
C THR A 114 11.17 7.57 -12.95
N GLY A 115 11.00 8.89 -12.94
CA GLY A 115 9.81 9.55 -13.50
C GLY A 115 8.61 9.74 -12.56
N ILE A 116 8.69 9.34 -11.30
CA ILE A 116 7.67 9.69 -10.30
C ILE A 116 8.17 10.91 -9.51
N PRO A 117 7.34 11.94 -9.28
CA PRO A 117 7.74 13.10 -8.51
C PRO A 117 8.23 12.69 -7.12
N THR A 118 9.47 13.06 -6.79
CA THR A 118 10.08 12.81 -5.48
C THR A 118 9.69 13.86 -4.45
N THR A 119 8.88 14.82 -4.85
CA THR A 119 8.41 15.89 -3.97
C THR A 119 7.56 15.30 -2.85
N PRO A 120 7.88 15.55 -1.58
CA PRO A 120 7.07 15.07 -0.48
C PRO A 120 5.62 15.54 -0.62
N PHE A 121 4.66 14.68 -0.31
CA PHE A 121 3.24 14.99 -0.40
C PHE A 121 2.89 16.29 0.38
N ALA A 122 3.55 16.53 1.50
CA ALA A 122 3.42 17.77 2.26
C ALA A 122 3.83 19.02 1.45
N THR A 123 4.90 18.92 0.64
CA THR A 123 5.34 20.04 -0.20
C THR A 123 4.38 20.29 -1.38
N LEU A 124 3.75 19.23 -1.90
CA LEU A 124 2.70 19.38 -2.92
C LEU A 124 1.47 20.07 -2.34
N LEU A 125 1.09 19.77 -1.09
CA LEU A 125 -0.02 20.43 -0.41
C LEU A 125 0.30 21.91 -0.07
N ASP A 126 1.53 22.20 0.31
CA ASP A 126 1.97 23.55 0.73
C ASP A 126 2.01 24.54 -0.45
N THR A 127 2.18 24.04 -1.66
CA THR A 127 2.17 24.84 -2.92
C THR A 127 0.87 24.72 -3.70
N ALA A 128 -0.06 23.87 -3.28
CA ALA A 128 -1.31 23.66 -3.98
C ALA A 128 -2.27 24.85 -3.80
N VAL A 129 -2.95 25.21 -4.86
CA VAL A 129 -4.02 26.20 -4.82
C VAL A 129 -5.27 25.52 -4.23
N ALA A 130 -5.68 25.95 -3.04
CA ALA A 130 -6.91 25.46 -2.45
C ALA A 130 -8.13 25.98 -3.21
N VAL A 131 -9.01 25.08 -3.63
CA VAL A 131 -10.21 25.38 -4.40
C VAL A 131 -11.45 24.77 -3.74
N GLY A 132 -12.59 25.46 -3.87
CA GLY A 132 -13.85 25.00 -3.32
C GLY A 132 -14.92 26.07 -3.41
N GLY A 133 -16.18 25.71 -3.10
CA GLY A 133 -17.31 26.63 -3.19
C GLY A 133 -17.84 26.80 -4.62
N ALA A 134 -18.46 27.94 -4.89
CA ALA A 134 -19.09 28.22 -6.19
C ALA A 134 -18.11 28.84 -7.19
N LEU A 135 -17.90 28.17 -8.32
CA LEU A 135 -17.18 28.72 -9.45
C LEU A 135 -18.16 29.56 -10.28
N SER A 136 -18.04 30.86 -10.17
CA SER A 136 -18.94 31.84 -10.82
C SER A 136 -18.39 32.44 -12.13
N ALA A 137 -17.14 32.12 -12.48
CA ALA A 137 -16.51 32.48 -13.75
C ALA A 137 -15.76 31.28 -14.33
N SER A 138 -15.67 31.20 -15.65
CA SER A 138 -14.92 30.10 -16.31
C SER A 138 -13.45 30.16 -15.93
N ALA A 139 -12.87 28.98 -15.68
CA ALA A 139 -11.49 28.80 -15.24
C ALA A 139 -10.79 27.67 -16.00
N SER A 140 -9.47 27.75 -16.08
CA SER A 140 -8.62 26.71 -16.64
C SER A 140 -7.60 26.28 -15.58
N TRP A 141 -7.58 25.02 -15.27
CA TRP A 141 -6.55 24.40 -14.41
C TRP A 141 -5.48 23.77 -15.29
N THR A 142 -4.24 24.08 -14.97
CA THR A 142 -3.08 23.65 -15.77
C THR A 142 -2.29 22.57 -15.03
N ASN A 143 -1.54 21.79 -15.78
CA ASN A 143 -0.66 20.76 -15.24
C ASN A 143 0.63 21.29 -14.57
N THR A 144 0.83 22.60 -14.58
CA THR A 144 1.95 23.27 -13.89
C THR A 144 1.59 23.73 -12.48
N THR A 145 0.33 23.57 -12.09
CA THR A 145 -0.20 23.98 -10.78
C THR A 145 -0.92 22.79 -10.16
N SER A 146 -0.61 22.48 -8.90
CA SER A 146 -1.36 21.52 -8.11
C SER A 146 -2.57 22.18 -7.47
N TYR A 147 -3.70 21.50 -7.43
CA TYR A 147 -4.95 22.01 -6.88
C TYR A 147 -5.46 21.09 -5.77
N LEU A 148 -5.81 21.68 -4.63
CA LEU A 148 -6.40 20.96 -3.50
C LEU A 148 -7.88 21.28 -3.41
N LEU A 149 -8.74 20.28 -3.59
CA LEU A 149 -10.18 20.41 -3.31
C LEU A 149 -10.39 20.48 -1.78
N ALA A 150 -10.37 21.70 -1.24
CA ALA A 150 -10.57 21.94 0.18
C ALA A 150 -12.05 21.87 0.61
N ALA A 151 -12.97 22.00 -0.35
CA ALA A 151 -14.41 21.86 -0.15
C ALA A 151 -15.08 21.43 -1.46
N GLN A 152 -16.36 21.11 -1.40
CA GLN A 152 -17.14 20.80 -2.60
C GLN A 152 -17.12 21.98 -3.58
N LEU A 153 -16.87 21.67 -4.85
CA LEU A 153 -16.83 22.66 -5.93
C LEU A 153 -18.13 22.60 -6.74
N PHE A 154 -18.79 23.73 -6.92
CA PHE A 154 -20.00 23.88 -7.73
C PHE A 154 -19.68 24.74 -8.94
N VAL A 155 -19.76 24.17 -10.14
CA VAL A 155 -19.67 24.93 -11.40
C VAL A 155 -21.06 25.47 -11.72
N GLN A 156 -21.21 26.80 -11.73
CA GLN A 156 -22.49 27.46 -11.97
C GLN A 156 -22.94 27.34 -13.43
N SER A 157 -24.23 27.52 -13.66
CA SER A 157 -24.77 27.50 -15.01
C SER A 157 -24.11 28.56 -15.91
N GLY A 158 -23.68 28.16 -17.11
CA GLY A 158 -22.96 29.01 -18.06
C GLY A 158 -21.46 29.17 -17.78
N VAL A 159 -20.94 28.55 -16.74
CA VAL A 159 -19.52 28.54 -16.39
C VAL A 159 -18.87 27.26 -16.87
N THR A 160 -17.64 27.32 -17.36
CA THR A 160 -16.85 26.16 -17.79
C THR A 160 -15.57 26.06 -16.96
N LEU A 161 -15.33 24.88 -16.39
CA LEU A 161 -14.03 24.52 -15.85
C LEU A 161 -13.31 23.60 -16.83
N THR A 162 -12.15 24.06 -17.33
CA THR A 162 -11.28 23.25 -18.18
C THR A 162 -10.12 22.73 -17.35
N ILE A 163 -9.90 21.42 -17.35
CA ILE A 163 -8.79 20.76 -16.65
C ILE A 163 -7.85 20.18 -17.70
N ALA A 164 -6.62 20.66 -17.72
CA ALA A 164 -5.60 20.18 -18.65
C ALA A 164 -5.16 18.75 -18.27
N ALA A 165 -4.78 17.95 -19.25
CA ALA A 165 -4.25 16.62 -19.00
C ALA A 165 -2.98 16.71 -18.13
N GLY A 166 -2.89 15.84 -17.10
CA GLY A 166 -1.79 15.84 -16.16
C GLY A 166 -1.89 16.87 -15.03
N THR A 167 -3.03 17.57 -14.87
CA THR A 167 -3.30 18.40 -13.68
C THR A 167 -3.42 17.50 -12.45
N SER A 168 -2.76 17.87 -11.38
CA SER A 168 -2.72 17.16 -10.09
C SER A 168 -3.39 17.94 -8.97
#